data_24b7ffcf93bf756ab1cfd81c829b4f93
#
_entry.id   24b7ffcf93bf756ab1cfd81c829b4f93
#
_cell.length_a   1.000
_cell.length_b   1.000
_cell.length_c   1.000
_cell.angle_alpha   90.00
_cell.angle_beta   90.00
_cell.angle_gamma   90.00
#
_symmetry.space_group_name_H-M   'P 1'
#
loop_
_entity.id
_entity.type
_entity.pdbx_description
1 polymer ?
#
loop_
_entity_poly.entity_id
_entity_poly.type
_entity_poly.pdbx_seq_one_letter_code
_entity_poly.pdbx_strand_id
1 'polypeptide(L)'
;MRYEAHFLILSLALLLSRSSAYAHHSFAAEYDTDKPVQITGTVTKVEWTNPHVHFYVGVKNNQGEVVNWNIELGPPLILRHLGWRQDSLKTGDQVTVEGYLAKDQSNLANAKKVTLADGRSVFAGSSADKRAE
;
A
#
# COMPACT_ATOMS: atom_id res chain seq x y z
N MET A 1 22.30 -29.21 31.68
CA MET A 1 21.47 -29.56 30.48
C MET A 1 20.09 -28.89 30.48
N ARG A 2 19.44 -28.67 31.59
CA ARG A 2 18.10 -28.00 31.60
C ARG A 2 18.15 -26.50 31.31
N TYR A 3 19.24 -25.81 31.58
CA TYR A 3 19.40 -24.36 31.38
C TYR A 3 19.70 -23.97 29.94
N GLU A 4 20.34 -24.84 29.18
CA GLU A 4 20.66 -24.61 27.77
C GLU A 4 19.42 -24.56 26.84
N ALA A 5 18.45 -25.43 27.13
CA ALA A 5 17.19 -25.46 26.36
C ALA A 5 16.35 -24.18 26.59
N HIS A 6 16.36 -23.62 27.80
CA HIS A 6 15.64 -22.37 28.11
C HIS A 6 16.27 -21.15 27.47
N PHE A 7 17.62 -21.12 27.37
CA PHE A 7 18.35 -20.06 26.68
C PHE A 7 18.07 -20.05 25.17
N LEU A 8 18.01 -21.25 24.55
CA LEU A 8 17.68 -21.39 23.13
C LEU A 8 16.26 -20.94 22.79
N ILE A 9 15.28 -21.30 23.64
CA ILE A 9 13.87 -20.90 23.45
C ILE A 9 13.72 -19.39 23.63
N LEU A 10 14.37 -18.79 24.62
CA LEU A 10 14.32 -17.35 24.87
C LEU A 10 14.98 -16.55 23.75
N SER A 11 16.09 -17.05 23.20
CA SER A 11 16.78 -16.42 22.05
C SER A 11 15.95 -16.50 20.77
N LEU A 12 15.26 -17.61 20.54
CA LEU A 12 14.39 -17.79 19.38
C LEU A 12 13.13 -16.91 19.47
N ALA A 13 12.57 -16.74 20.66
CA ALA A 13 11.43 -15.85 20.88
C ALA A 13 11.78 -14.37 20.66
N LEU A 14 13.01 -13.95 21.00
CA LEU A 14 13.49 -12.58 20.73
C LEU A 14 13.70 -12.30 19.24
N LEU A 15 14.05 -13.32 18.45
CA LEU A 15 14.24 -13.18 17.01
C LEU A 15 12.92 -13.05 16.25
N LEU A 16 11.84 -13.66 16.77
CA LEU A 16 10.51 -13.62 16.16
C LEU A 16 9.76 -12.30 16.41
N SER A 17 10.14 -11.52 17.42
CA SER A 17 9.47 -10.27 17.79
C SER A 17 9.92 -9.04 16.97
N ARG A 18 10.90 -9.18 16.07
CA ARG A 18 11.46 -8.04 15.31
C ARG A 18 10.78 -7.73 13.97
N SER A 19 9.90 -8.59 13.48
CA SER A 19 9.33 -8.43 12.14
C SER A 19 8.27 -7.33 12.01
N SER A 20 7.59 -6.95 13.08
CA SER A 20 6.55 -5.91 13.03
C SER A 20 7.11 -4.48 13.00
N ALA A 21 8.29 -4.25 13.61
CA ALA A 21 8.91 -2.92 13.66
C ALA A 21 9.44 -2.46 12.29
N TYR A 22 9.90 -3.38 11.44
CA TYR A 22 10.44 -3.06 10.12
C TYR A 22 9.38 -2.49 9.16
N ALA A 23 8.15 -3.02 9.18
CA ALA A 23 7.07 -2.57 8.29
C ALA A 23 6.58 -1.16 8.64
N HIS A 24 6.55 -0.79 9.93
CA HIS A 24 6.15 0.56 10.37
C HIS A 24 7.22 1.62 10.09
N HIS A 25 8.50 1.28 10.21
CA HIS A 25 9.60 2.18 9.85
C HIS A 25 9.67 2.43 8.35
N SER A 26 9.34 1.45 7.53
CA SER A 26 9.31 1.57 6.07
C SER A 26 8.27 2.59 5.60
N PHE A 27 7.01 2.50 6.06
CA PHE A 27 5.97 3.46 5.69
C PHE A 27 6.33 4.90 6.08
N ALA A 28 6.69 5.12 7.35
CA ALA A 28 7.02 6.46 7.85
C ALA A 28 8.31 7.04 7.25
N ALA A 29 9.18 6.21 6.68
CA ALA A 29 10.35 6.67 5.93
C ALA A 29 9.99 7.16 4.53
N GLU A 30 8.99 6.56 3.88
CA GLU A 30 8.67 6.78 2.48
C GLU A 30 7.48 7.73 2.26
N TYR A 31 6.45 7.69 3.12
CA TYR A 31 5.22 8.46 2.96
C TYR A 31 5.00 9.49 4.07
N ASP A 32 4.34 10.59 3.70
CA ASP A 32 4.01 11.70 4.57
C ASP A 32 2.51 11.72 4.92
N THR A 33 2.18 11.34 6.16
CA THR A 33 0.79 11.32 6.64
C THR A 33 0.15 12.72 6.75
N ASP A 34 0.96 13.77 6.77
CA ASP A 34 0.49 15.15 6.79
C ASP A 34 0.21 15.70 5.38
N LYS A 35 0.48 14.89 4.35
CA LYS A 35 0.20 15.22 2.95
C LYS A 35 -0.79 14.23 2.32
N PRO A 36 -2.08 14.30 2.68
CA PRO A 36 -3.10 13.52 2.01
C PRO A 36 -3.22 13.95 0.55
N VAL A 37 -3.43 12.98 -0.33
CA VAL A 37 -3.63 13.21 -1.76
C VAL A 37 -4.88 12.50 -2.25
N GLN A 38 -5.52 13.09 -3.25
CA GLN A 38 -6.59 12.45 -4.02
C GLN A 38 -6.20 12.45 -5.50
N ILE A 39 -6.15 11.27 -6.09
CA ILE A 39 -5.69 11.05 -7.46
C ILE A 39 -6.81 10.40 -8.24
N THR A 40 -7.29 11.07 -9.30
CA THR A 40 -8.35 10.53 -10.18
C THR A 40 -7.80 10.36 -11.58
N GLY A 41 -7.99 9.19 -12.16
CA GLY A 41 -7.51 8.91 -13.49
C GLY A 41 -7.82 7.49 -13.97
N THR A 42 -7.10 7.07 -14.99
CA THR A 42 -7.28 5.78 -15.63
C THR A 42 -6.15 4.82 -15.27
N VAL A 43 -6.49 3.59 -14.87
CA VAL A 43 -5.50 2.54 -14.60
C VAL A 43 -4.78 2.19 -15.90
N THR A 44 -3.45 2.27 -15.87
CA THR A 44 -2.58 1.96 -17.02
C THR A 44 -1.85 0.62 -16.86
N LYS A 45 -1.64 0.16 -15.62
CA LYS A 45 -0.95 -1.09 -15.31
C LYS A 45 -1.32 -1.57 -13.92
N VAL A 46 -1.31 -2.87 -13.69
CA VAL A 46 -1.45 -3.50 -12.35
C VAL A 46 -0.32 -4.51 -12.16
N GLU A 47 0.36 -4.44 -11.03
CA GLU A 47 1.43 -5.35 -10.61
C GLU A 47 1.03 -6.03 -9.30
N TRP A 48 0.48 -7.25 -9.43
CA TRP A 48 0.05 -8.04 -8.28
C TRP A 48 1.19 -8.92 -7.77
N THR A 49 2.11 -8.33 -7.01
CA THR A 49 3.35 -8.96 -6.55
C THR A 49 3.61 -8.70 -5.07
N ASN A 50 4.45 -9.55 -4.44
CA ASN A 50 5.03 -9.29 -3.12
C ASN A 50 6.23 -8.33 -3.25
N PRO A 51 6.56 -7.51 -2.23
CA PRO A 51 5.91 -7.44 -0.92
C PRO A 51 4.59 -6.65 -0.93
N HIS A 52 4.38 -5.75 -1.88
CA HIS A 52 3.18 -4.93 -2.02
C HIS A 52 2.66 -4.96 -3.46
N VAL A 53 1.35 -4.83 -3.59
CA VAL A 53 0.71 -4.64 -4.89
C VAL A 53 0.87 -3.19 -5.30
N HIS A 54 1.17 -2.96 -6.57
CA HIS A 54 1.20 -1.63 -7.18
C HIS A 54 0.25 -1.56 -8.36
N PHE A 55 -0.31 -0.40 -8.59
CA PHE A 55 -0.95 -0.09 -9.87
C PHE A 55 -0.62 1.34 -10.28
N TYR A 56 -0.77 1.61 -11.56
CA TYR A 56 -0.39 2.89 -12.15
C TYR A 56 -1.62 3.59 -12.69
N VAL A 57 -1.71 4.89 -12.45
CA VAL A 57 -2.83 5.74 -12.85
C VAL A 57 -2.35 6.87 -13.74
N GLY A 58 -2.84 6.92 -14.96
CA GLY A 58 -2.63 8.05 -15.86
C GLY A 58 -3.57 9.19 -15.50
N VAL A 59 -3.01 10.32 -15.12
CA VAL A 59 -3.72 11.55 -14.75
C VAL A 59 -3.41 12.63 -15.76
N LYS A 60 -4.43 13.26 -16.34
CA LYS A 60 -4.24 14.44 -17.20
C LYS A 60 -3.94 15.66 -16.35
N ASN A 61 -2.82 16.32 -16.64
CA ASN A 61 -2.50 17.62 -16.05
C ASN A 61 -3.28 18.76 -16.73
N ASN A 62 -3.10 19.98 -16.25
CA ASN A 62 -3.78 21.17 -16.79
C ASN A 62 -3.37 21.50 -18.23
N GLN A 63 -2.26 20.94 -18.73
CA GLN A 63 -1.77 21.09 -20.09
C GLN A 63 -2.26 19.98 -21.03
N GLY A 64 -3.04 19.01 -20.51
CA GLY A 64 -3.55 17.84 -21.25
C GLY A 64 -2.56 16.69 -21.38
N GLU A 65 -1.38 16.79 -20.77
CA GLU A 65 -0.39 15.72 -20.75
C GLU A 65 -0.79 14.66 -19.71
N VAL A 66 -0.49 13.40 -20.00
CA VAL A 66 -0.73 12.29 -19.06
C VAL A 66 0.50 12.09 -18.20
N VAL A 67 0.31 12.25 -16.89
CA VAL A 67 1.31 11.96 -15.87
C VAL A 67 0.95 10.64 -15.21
N ASN A 68 1.86 9.68 -15.17
CA ASN A 68 1.66 8.41 -14.50
C ASN A 68 2.00 8.52 -13.00
N TRP A 69 1.06 8.08 -12.19
CA TRP A 69 1.22 7.90 -10.76
C TRP A 69 1.43 6.42 -10.42
N ASN A 70 2.40 6.13 -9.59
CA ASN A 70 2.57 4.82 -8.97
C ASN A 70 1.78 4.79 -7.66
N ILE A 71 0.89 3.83 -7.51
CA ILE A 71 0.02 3.68 -6.34
C ILE A 71 0.37 2.36 -5.65
N GLU A 72 0.87 2.47 -4.43
CA GLU A 72 1.16 1.32 -3.58
C GLU A 72 -0.07 0.93 -2.76
N LEU A 73 -0.40 -0.36 -2.79
CA LEU A 73 -1.37 -1.01 -1.92
C LEU A 73 -0.66 -1.85 -0.86
N GLY A 74 -1.41 -2.56 -0.03
CA GLY A 74 -0.89 -3.55 0.91
C GLY A 74 -0.38 -4.83 0.22
N PRO A 75 0.11 -5.78 1.05
CA PRO A 75 0.53 -7.08 0.55
C PRO A 75 -0.63 -7.87 -0.07
N PRO A 76 -0.37 -8.71 -1.09
CA PRO A 76 -1.41 -9.51 -1.77
C PRO A 76 -2.30 -10.32 -0.82
N LEU A 77 -1.72 -10.90 0.23
CA LEU A 77 -2.47 -11.67 1.22
C LEU A 77 -3.48 -10.81 1.99
N ILE A 78 -3.05 -9.63 2.45
CA ILE A 78 -3.92 -8.69 3.17
C ILE A 78 -5.04 -8.19 2.26
N LEU A 79 -4.73 -7.84 1.02
CA LEU A 79 -5.72 -7.38 0.04
C LEU A 79 -6.79 -8.46 -0.22
N ARG A 80 -6.41 -9.72 -0.34
CA ARG A 80 -7.36 -10.83 -0.49
C ARG A 80 -8.31 -10.94 0.70
N HIS A 81 -7.82 -10.75 1.93
CA HIS A 81 -8.66 -10.74 3.13
C HIS A 81 -9.62 -9.54 3.16
N LEU A 82 -9.25 -8.43 2.51
CA LEU A 82 -10.10 -7.24 2.33
C LEU A 82 -11.08 -7.38 1.14
N GLY A 83 -11.08 -8.51 0.46
CA GLY A 83 -11.98 -8.80 -0.66
C GLY A 83 -11.41 -8.48 -2.04
N TRP A 84 -10.14 -8.07 -2.16
CA TRP A 84 -9.49 -7.86 -3.43
C TRP A 84 -9.15 -9.17 -4.13
N ARG A 85 -9.17 -9.14 -5.46
CA ARG A 85 -8.71 -10.19 -6.37
C ARG A 85 -7.73 -9.56 -7.37
N GLN A 86 -6.94 -10.40 -8.04
CA GLN A 86 -6.02 -9.93 -9.08
C GLN A 86 -6.71 -9.17 -10.22
N ASP A 87 -7.98 -9.46 -10.47
CA ASP A 87 -8.81 -8.85 -11.51
C ASP A 87 -9.75 -7.75 -10.95
N SER A 88 -9.59 -7.34 -9.69
CA SER A 88 -10.39 -6.25 -9.10
C SER A 88 -10.13 -4.90 -9.76
N LEU A 89 -8.91 -4.69 -10.26
CA LEU A 89 -8.52 -3.55 -11.10
C LEU A 89 -8.00 -4.06 -12.44
N LYS A 90 -8.34 -3.36 -13.49
CA LYS A 90 -7.89 -3.65 -14.87
C LYS A 90 -7.43 -2.38 -15.55
N THR A 91 -6.50 -2.51 -16.46
CA THR A 91 -6.13 -1.42 -17.39
C THR A 91 -7.39 -0.87 -18.06
N GLY A 92 -7.55 0.44 -18.03
CA GLY A 92 -8.72 1.16 -18.56
C GLY A 92 -9.76 1.53 -17.50
N ASP A 93 -9.69 0.97 -16.29
CA ASP A 93 -10.62 1.33 -15.22
C ASP A 93 -10.42 2.78 -14.77
N GLN A 94 -11.51 3.48 -14.54
CA GLN A 94 -11.50 4.80 -13.92
C GLN A 94 -11.51 4.64 -12.40
N VAL A 95 -10.59 5.31 -11.73
CA VAL A 95 -10.43 5.21 -10.28
C VAL A 95 -10.23 6.57 -9.64
N THR A 96 -10.65 6.69 -8.39
CA THR A 96 -10.22 7.74 -7.46
C THR A 96 -9.50 7.10 -6.29
N VAL A 97 -8.26 7.51 -6.06
CA VAL A 97 -7.39 7.03 -5.00
C VAL A 97 -7.27 8.10 -3.92
N GLU A 98 -7.53 7.75 -2.68
CA GLU A 98 -7.23 8.55 -1.50
C GLU A 98 -6.04 7.91 -0.77
N GLY A 99 -5.05 8.70 -0.39
CA GLY A 99 -3.85 8.19 0.24
C GLY A 99 -2.88 9.27 0.70
N TYR A 100 -1.63 8.92 0.79
CA TYR A 100 -0.55 9.78 1.28
C TYR A 100 0.57 9.89 0.25
N LEU A 101 1.07 11.12 0.06
CA LEU A 101 2.15 11.42 -0.87
C LEU A 101 3.48 10.87 -0.38
N ALA A 102 4.31 10.43 -1.32
CA ALA A 102 5.72 10.14 -1.02
C ALA A 102 6.46 11.39 -0.52
N LYS A 103 7.37 11.22 0.44
CA LYS A 103 8.13 12.31 1.05
C LYS A 103 9.04 13.04 0.09
N ASP A 104 9.55 12.33 -0.92
CA ASP A 104 10.38 12.91 -2.00
C ASP A 104 9.57 13.72 -3.02
N GLN A 105 8.23 13.78 -2.83
CA GLN A 105 7.27 14.48 -3.70
C GLN A 105 7.21 13.94 -5.13
N SER A 106 7.70 12.73 -5.37
CA SER A 106 7.51 12.03 -6.64
C SER A 106 6.02 11.67 -6.85
N ASN A 107 5.66 11.25 -8.07
CA ASN A 107 4.32 10.75 -8.40
C ASN A 107 4.11 9.33 -7.85
N LEU A 108 4.32 9.19 -6.56
CA LEU A 108 4.14 7.97 -5.78
C LEU A 108 3.23 8.26 -4.59
N ALA A 109 2.23 7.43 -4.38
CA ALA A 109 1.35 7.52 -3.23
C ALA A 109 1.05 6.15 -2.63
N ASN A 110 0.93 6.08 -1.31
CA ASN A 110 0.40 4.90 -0.64
C ASN A 110 -1.11 5.08 -0.48
N ALA A 111 -1.88 4.17 -1.09
CA ALA A 111 -3.33 4.25 -1.07
C ALA A 111 -3.90 3.81 0.28
N LYS A 112 -4.87 4.57 0.76
CA LYS A 112 -5.74 4.22 1.88
C LYS A 112 -7.05 3.60 1.38
N LYS A 113 -7.62 4.20 0.34
CA LYS A 113 -8.89 3.78 -0.27
C LYS A 113 -8.84 3.96 -1.77
N VAL A 114 -9.43 3.04 -2.50
CA VAL A 114 -9.63 3.12 -3.95
C VAL A 114 -11.12 3.02 -4.24
N THR A 115 -11.65 4.00 -4.97
CA THR A 115 -13.04 4.03 -5.43
C THR A 115 -13.07 3.79 -6.93
N LEU A 116 -13.87 2.83 -7.36
CA LEU A 116 -14.09 2.46 -8.76
C LEU A 116 -15.19 3.33 -9.37
N ALA A 117 -15.30 3.33 -10.71
CA ALA A 117 -16.29 4.12 -11.44
C ALA A 117 -17.76 3.78 -11.09
N ASP A 118 -18.01 2.53 -10.66
CA ASP A 118 -19.33 2.08 -10.21
C ASP A 118 -19.68 2.50 -8.77
N GLY A 119 -18.80 3.27 -8.11
CA GLY A 119 -18.95 3.77 -6.76
C GLY A 119 -18.52 2.80 -5.66
N ARG A 120 -18.11 1.57 -5.98
CA ARG A 120 -17.55 0.64 -5.00
C ARG A 120 -16.22 1.18 -4.49
N SER A 121 -16.06 1.21 -3.17
CA SER A 121 -14.82 1.58 -2.51
C SER A 121 -14.23 0.38 -1.79
N VAL A 122 -12.92 0.24 -1.86
CA VAL A 122 -12.17 -0.81 -1.17
C VAL A 122 -10.99 -0.21 -0.41
N PHE A 123 -10.75 -0.70 0.80
CA PHE A 123 -9.58 -0.32 1.58
C PHE A 123 -8.32 -0.94 0.98
N ALA A 124 -7.24 -0.18 0.98
CA ALA A 124 -6.03 -0.54 0.25
C ALA A 124 -5.01 -1.32 1.07
N GLY A 125 -5.32 -1.68 2.32
CA GLY A 125 -4.43 -2.42 3.21
C GLY A 125 -3.16 -1.65 3.58
N SER A 126 -3.25 -0.32 3.64
CA SER A 126 -2.14 0.56 4.02
C SER A 126 -1.63 0.26 5.42
N SER A 127 -0.32 0.29 5.61
CA SER A 127 0.29 0.21 6.95
C SER A 127 -0.02 1.42 7.82
N ALA A 128 -0.51 2.53 7.23
CA ALA A 128 -1.00 3.68 7.98
C ALA A 128 -2.30 3.38 8.74
N ASP A 129 -3.13 2.47 8.24
CA ASP A 129 -4.43 2.13 8.85
C ASP A 129 -4.29 1.35 10.16
N LYS A 130 -3.13 0.75 10.42
CA LYS A 130 -2.85 -0.02 11.66
C LYS A 130 -2.55 0.84 12.88
N ARG A 131 -2.56 2.18 12.76
CA ARG A 131 -2.32 3.10 13.88
C ARG A 131 -3.58 3.56 14.60
N ALA A 132 -4.75 3.12 14.15
CA ALA A 132 -6.05 3.55 14.68
C ALA A 132 -6.69 2.53 15.67
N GLU A 133 -5.92 1.48 16.07
CA GLU A 133 -6.33 0.51 17.09
C GLU A 133 -5.52 0.67 18.39
#